data_10c9de0a04a161e4bdfbd96da97a9809
#
_entry.id   10c9de0a04a161e4bdfbd96da97a9809
#
_cell.length_a   1.000
_cell.length_b   1.000
_cell.length_c   1.000
_cell.angle_alpha   90.00
_cell.angle_beta   90.00
_cell.angle_gamma   90.00
#
_symmetry.space_group_name_H-M   'P 1'
#
loop_
_entity.id
_entity.type
_entity.pdbx_description
1 polymer ?
#
loop_
_entity_poly.entity_id
_entity_poly.type
_entity_poly.pdbx_seq_one_letter_code
_entity_poly.pdbx_strand_id
1 'polypeptide(L)'
;MGAEELNELISDFARFYILTILYEGPTHGYGILRKFENRVGKNISPGLVYPFLQKLEERGLIGYKIESIGQKDKKVYELTDEGRILCNRLFKRFAGIVSTAIEPSLDICAHCGCKVYEGAYTETIDGVTMSFCCIHCAKSYKRDHGASRTHPTA
;
A
#
# COMPACT_ATOMS: atom_id res chain seq x y z
N MET A 1 -22.06 12.74 -7.18
CA MET A 1 -20.72 12.72 -7.79
C MET A 1 -20.90 12.42 -9.28
N GLY A 2 -20.61 13.38 -10.14
CA GLY A 2 -20.76 13.25 -11.58
C GLY A 2 -19.69 12.33 -12.18
N ALA A 3 -19.94 11.83 -13.41
CA ALA A 3 -18.97 10.97 -14.11
C ALA A 3 -17.62 11.65 -14.33
N GLU A 4 -17.59 12.98 -14.51
CA GLU A 4 -16.37 13.79 -14.65
C GLU A 4 -15.56 13.84 -13.36
N GLU A 5 -16.20 14.10 -12.21
CA GLU A 5 -15.54 14.12 -10.89
C GLU A 5 -14.94 12.75 -10.54
N LEU A 6 -15.65 11.66 -10.88
CA LEU A 6 -15.14 10.31 -10.68
C LEU A 6 -13.92 10.02 -11.58
N ASN A 7 -13.94 10.47 -12.83
CA ASN A 7 -12.82 10.31 -13.76
C ASN A 7 -11.59 11.11 -13.31
N GLU A 8 -11.77 12.30 -12.75
CA GLU A 8 -10.69 13.11 -12.19
C GLU A 8 -10.06 12.43 -10.98
N LEU A 9 -10.88 11.93 -10.06
CA LEU A 9 -10.42 11.18 -8.89
C LEU A 9 -9.64 9.91 -9.27
N ILE A 10 -10.13 9.16 -10.26
CA ILE A 10 -9.43 7.98 -10.79
C ILE A 10 -8.12 8.37 -11.47
N SER A 11 -8.10 9.50 -12.18
CA SER A 11 -6.89 10.02 -12.83
C SER A 11 -5.80 10.37 -11.80
N ASP A 12 -6.16 11.02 -10.69
CA ASP A 12 -5.22 11.38 -9.64
C ASP A 12 -4.70 10.14 -8.88
N PHE A 13 -5.58 9.18 -8.61
CA PHE A 13 -5.17 7.88 -8.08
C PHE A 13 -4.23 7.13 -9.03
N ALA A 14 -4.52 7.14 -10.34
CA ALA A 14 -3.65 6.50 -11.33
C ALA A 14 -2.26 7.14 -11.38
N ARG A 15 -2.16 8.47 -11.31
CA ARG A 15 -0.86 9.17 -11.24
C ARG A 15 -0.08 8.78 -9.99
N PHE A 16 -0.75 8.75 -8.84
CA PHE A 16 -0.13 8.27 -7.60
C PHE A 16 0.38 6.83 -7.75
N TYR A 17 -0.42 5.96 -8.34
CA TYR A 17 -0.06 4.56 -8.55
C TYR A 17 1.10 4.38 -9.55
N ILE A 18 1.18 5.22 -10.60
CA ILE A 18 2.34 5.24 -11.51
C ILE A 18 3.63 5.54 -10.75
N LEU A 19 3.60 6.45 -9.76
CA LEU A 19 4.76 6.71 -8.91
C LEU A 19 5.15 5.49 -8.07
N THR A 20 4.19 4.68 -7.58
CA THR A 20 4.51 3.43 -6.87
C THR A 20 5.20 2.43 -7.79
N ILE A 21 4.74 2.31 -9.04
CA ILE A 21 5.36 1.41 -10.04
C ILE A 21 6.80 1.85 -10.36
N LEU A 22 7.03 3.15 -10.55
CA LEU A 22 8.37 3.70 -10.81
C LEU A 22 9.29 3.56 -9.58
N TYR A 23 8.72 3.60 -8.38
CA TYR A 23 9.48 3.44 -7.14
C TYR A 23 10.02 2.02 -6.95
N GLU A 24 9.33 1.00 -7.49
CA GLU A 24 9.78 -0.39 -7.48
C GLU A 24 11.04 -0.62 -8.31
N GLY A 25 11.22 0.15 -9.38
CA GLY A 25 12.38 0.06 -10.26
C GLY A 25 12.13 0.54 -11.68
N PRO A 26 13.17 0.48 -12.53
CA PRO A 26 13.08 0.92 -13.91
C PRO A 26 12.00 0.17 -14.70
N THR A 27 11.25 0.90 -15.54
CA THR A 27 10.22 0.31 -16.38
C THR A 27 9.90 1.18 -17.59
N HIS A 28 9.42 0.59 -18.67
CA HIS A 28 8.97 1.30 -19.86
C HIS A 28 7.47 1.64 -19.76
N GLY A 29 7.00 2.63 -20.53
CA GLY A 29 5.62 3.12 -20.48
C GLY A 29 4.56 2.02 -20.63
N TYR A 30 4.75 1.07 -21.56
CA TYR A 30 3.86 -0.09 -21.69
C TYR A 30 3.89 -1.02 -20.46
N GLY A 31 5.05 -1.15 -19.80
CA GLY A 31 5.18 -1.89 -18.55
C GLY A 31 4.35 -1.29 -17.43
N ILE A 32 4.27 0.05 -17.38
CA ILE A 32 3.40 0.77 -16.44
C ILE A 32 1.94 0.42 -16.67
N LEU A 33 1.49 0.48 -17.93
CA LEU A 33 0.10 0.14 -18.31
C LEU A 33 -0.27 -1.28 -17.84
N ARG A 34 0.59 -2.27 -18.16
CA ARG A 34 0.36 -3.66 -17.77
C ARG A 34 0.41 -3.90 -16.25
N LYS A 35 1.37 -3.30 -15.56
CA LYS A 35 1.45 -3.43 -14.09
C LYS A 35 0.22 -2.82 -13.42
N PHE A 36 -0.25 -1.68 -13.93
CA PHE A 36 -1.46 -1.05 -13.41
C PHE A 36 -2.69 -1.95 -13.62
N GLU A 37 -2.91 -2.43 -14.85
CA GLU A 37 -4.02 -3.33 -15.18
C GLU A 37 -4.02 -4.59 -14.31
N ASN A 38 -2.88 -5.25 -14.18
CA ASN A 38 -2.76 -6.49 -13.40
C ASN A 38 -3.05 -6.31 -11.90
N ARG A 39 -2.76 -5.14 -11.35
CA ARG A 39 -2.88 -4.89 -9.90
C ARG A 39 -4.18 -4.22 -9.50
N VAL A 40 -4.70 -3.35 -10.36
CA VAL A 40 -5.90 -2.56 -10.07
C VAL A 40 -7.15 -3.17 -10.73
N GLY A 41 -6.95 -4.06 -11.72
CA GLY A 41 -8.05 -4.65 -12.47
C GLY A 41 -8.75 -3.67 -13.41
N LYS A 42 -8.11 -2.53 -13.69
CA LYS A 42 -8.62 -1.48 -14.59
C LYS A 42 -7.53 -1.01 -15.54
N ASN A 43 -7.93 -0.61 -16.75
CA ASN A 43 -7.02 -0.04 -17.73
C ASN A 43 -6.91 1.47 -17.54
N ILE A 44 -5.69 1.97 -17.68
CA ILE A 44 -5.41 3.41 -17.81
C ILE A 44 -4.99 3.70 -19.26
N SER A 45 -5.36 4.88 -19.75
CA SER A 45 -5.04 5.24 -21.13
C SER A 45 -3.57 5.65 -21.30
N PRO A 46 -2.96 5.36 -22.46
CA PRO A 46 -1.64 5.91 -22.79
C PRO A 46 -1.62 7.45 -22.73
N GLY A 47 -2.75 8.10 -23.06
CA GLY A 47 -2.92 9.55 -22.98
C GLY A 47 -2.83 10.13 -21.57
N LEU A 48 -3.00 9.30 -20.53
CA LEU A 48 -2.73 9.71 -19.16
C LEU A 48 -1.27 9.43 -18.77
N VAL A 49 -0.75 8.27 -19.15
CA VAL A 49 0.59 7.80 -18.70
C VAL A 49 1.70 8.65 -19.32
N TYR A 50 1.73 8.78 -20.66
CA TYR A 50 2.86 9.44 -21.32
C TYR A 50 2.97 10.94 -21.00
N PRO A 51 1.90 11.75 -21.00
CA PRO A 51 2.00 13.15 -20.56
C PRO A 51 2.42 13.29 -19.10
N PHE A 52 2.04 12.36 -18.26
CA PHE A 52 2.48 12.38 -16.86
C PHE A 52 3.97 12.05 -16.72
N LEU A 53 4.47 11.04 -17.45
CA LEU A 53 5.90 10.74 -17.50
C LEU A 53 6.71 11.94 -18.02
N GLN A 54 6.25 12.58 -19.08
CA GLN A 54 6.89 13.77 -19.62
C GLN A 54 6.96 14.88 -18.54
N LYS A 55 5.88 15.14 -17.84
CA LYS A 55 5.84 16.14 -16.77
C LYS A 55 6.79 15.80 -15.60
N LEU A 56 6.97 14.53 -15.27
CA LEU A 56 7.94 14.10 -14.26
C LEU A 56 9.39 14.28 -14.75
N GLU A 57 9.65 14.00 -16.03
CA GLU A 57 10.95 14.19 -16.70
C GLU A 57 11.33 15.69 -16.72
N GLU A 58 10.42 16.57 -17.17
CA GLU A 58 10.60 18.03 -17.19
C GLU A 58 10.91 18.60 -15.79
N ARG A 59 10.42 17.96 -14.72
CA ARG A 59 10.70 18.34 -13.34
C ARG A 59 11.94 17.69 -12.75
N GLY A 60 12.66 16.90 -13.52
CA GLY A 60 13.86 16.19 -13.05
C GLY A 60 13.59 15.08 -12.03
N LEU A 61 12.35 14.59 -11.93
CA LEU A 61 11.95 13.56 -10.98
C LEU A 61 12.17 12.13 -11.51
N ILE A 62 12.22 11.99 -12.84
CA ILE A 62 12.59 10.75 -13.53
C ILE A 62 13.60 11.08 -14.63
N GLY A 63 14.43 10.09 -14.95
CA GLY A 63 15.21 10.03 -16.18
C GLY A 63 14.80 8.83 -17.01
N TYR A 64 15.39 8.67 -18.18
CA TYR A 64 15.21 7.47 -18.98
C TYR A 64 16.50 7.03 -19.66
N LYS A 65 16.59 5.75 -19.94
CA LYS A 65 17.58 5.14 -20.83
C LYS A 65 16.87 4.52 -22.01
N ILE A 66 17.53 4.49 -23.16
CA ILE A 66 17.01 3.77 -24.32
C ILE A 66 17.56 2.35 -24.25
N GLU A 67 16.68 1.38 -24.21
CA GLU A 67 17.03 -0.05 -24.21
C GLU A 67 16.37 -0.73 -25.40
N SER A 68 17.16 -1.56 -26.09
CA SER A 68 16.66 -2.39 -27.20
C SER A 68 15.96 -3.62 -26.63
N ILE A 69 14.65 -3.64 -26.69
CA ILE A 69 13.82 -4.77 -26.25
C ILE A 69 13.22 -5.45 -27.50
N GLY A 70 13.83 -6.58 -27.88
CA GLY A 70 13.54 -7.23 -29.15
C GLY A 70 14.06 -6.41 -30.33
N GLN A 71 13.18 -6.08 -31.30
CA GLN A 71 13.53 -5.29 -32.50
C GLN A 71 13.22 -3.79 -32.37
N LYS A 72 12.88 -3.30 -31.19
CA LYS A 72 12.46 -1.90 -30.98
C LYS A 72 13.17 -1.28 -29.79
N ASP A 73 13.65 -0.07 -29.99
CA ASP A 73 14.19 0.78 -28.93
C ASP A 73 13.03 1.33 -28.08
N LYS A 74 13.17 1.21 -26.77
CA LYS A 74 12.17 1.68 -25.79
C LYS A 74 12.83 2.56 -24.75
N LYS A 75 12.12 3.62 -24.35
CA LYS A 75 12.48 4.41 -23.17
C LYS A 75 12.14 3.61 -21.92
N VAL A 76 13.14 3.34 -21.10
CA VAL A 76 13.00 2.76 -19.75
C VAL A 76 13.18 3.89 -18.76
N TYR A 77 12.13 4.21 -18.03
CA TYR A 77 12.08 5.30 -17.07
C TYR A 77 12.51 4.83 -15.69
N GLU A 78 13.23 5.70 -14.97
CA GLU A 78 13.74 5.45 -13.63
C GLU A 78 13.62 6.74 -12.79
N LEU A 79 13.29 6.61 -11.50
CA LEU A 79 13.29 7.74 -10.57
C LEU A 79 14.71 8.27 -10.36
N THR A 80 14.86 9.59 -10.37
CA THR A 80 16.07 10.25 -9.85
C THR A 80 16.10 10.19 -8.31
N ASP A 81 17.21 10.62 -7.70
CA ASP A 81 17.30 10.72 -6.23
C ASP A 81 16.25 11.70 -5.69
N GLU A 82 16.04 12.84 -6.35
CA GLU A 82 14.99 13.81 -6.02
C GLU A 82 13.60 13.18 -6.15
N GLY A 83 13.37 12.40 -7.21
CA GLY A 83 12.13 11.66 -7.41
C GLY A 83 11.87 10.64 -6.30
N ARG A 84 12.91 9.91 -5.85
CA ARG A 84 12.80 8.98 -4.72
C ARG A 84 12.48 9.68 -3.42
N ILE A 85 13.12 10.79 -3.13
CA ILE A 85 12.87 11.59 -1.93
C ILE A 85 11.42 12.09 -1.94
N LEU A 86 10.95 12.60 -3.08
CA LEU A 86 9.57 13.05 -3.23
C LEU A 86 8.57 11.91 -3.00
N CYS A 87 8.78 10.76 -3.64
CA CYS A 87 7.92 9.57 -3.48
C CYS A 87 7.86 9.12 -2.02
N ASN A 88 9.00 9.04 -1.33
CA ASN A 88 9.04 8.67 0.10
C ASN A 88 8.20 9.60 0.97
N ARG A 89 8.31 10.93 0.76
CA ARG A 89 7.50 11.91 1.50
C ARG A 89 6.01 11.76 1.20
N LEU A 90 5.67 11.58 -0.07
CA LEU A 90 4.29 11.42 -0.52
C LEU A 90 3.67 10.14 0.05
N PHE A 91 4.37 9.01 -0.02
CA PHE A 91 3.88 7.72 0.49
C PHE A 91 3.70 7.73 2.00
N LYS A 92 4.61 8.34 2.76
CA LYS A 92 4.46 8.52 4.22
C LYS A 92 3.23 9.34 4.58
N ARG A 93 2.98 10.45 3.85
CA ARG A 93 1.78 11.27 4.06
C ARG A 93 0.50 10.50 3.74
N PHE A 94 0.48 9.78 2.62
CA PHE A 94 -0.66 8.96 2.21
C PHE A 94 -0.93 7.83 3.22
N ALA A 95 0.12 7.13 3.66
CA ALA A 95 0.01 6.09 4.68
C ALA A 95 -0.59 6.65 5.98
N GLY A 96 -0.18 7.85 6.42
CA GLY A 96 -0.76 8.51 7.57
C GLY A 96 -2.26 8.81 7.43
N ILE A 97 -2.67 9.32 6.26
CA ILE A 97 -4.09 9.61 5.97
C ILE A 97 -4.91 8.32 5.97
N VAL A 98 -4.42 7.28 5.26
CA VAL A 98 -5.11 5.98 5.19
C VAL A 98 -5.19 5.34 6.58
N SER A 99 -4.09 5.34 7.33
CA SER A 99 -4.09 4.82 8.71
C SER A 99 -5.15 5.47 9.59
N THR A 100 -5.27 6.79 9.52
CA THR A 100 -6.29 7.53 10.29
C THR A 100 -7.71 7.16 9.86
N ALA A 101 -7.93 7.01 8.54
CA ALA A 101 -9.25 6.70 8.00
C ALA A 101 -9.73 5.27 8.35
N ILE A 102 -8.82 4.30 8.41
CA ILE A 102 -9.16 2.89 8.71
C ILE A 102 -9.03 2.54 10.19
N GLU A 103 -8.41 3.41 11.00
CA GLU A 103 -8.16 3.17 12.43
C GLU A 103 -9.39 2.71 13.22
N PRO A 104 -10.61 3.29 13.02
CA PRO A 104 -11.80 2.87 13.74
C PRO A 104 -12.28 1.46 13.39
N SER A 105 -11.84 0.91 12.25
CA SER A 105 -12.22 -0.42 11.78
C SER A 105 -11.16 -1.50 12.02
N LEU A 106 -10.01 -1.11 12.60
CA LEU A 106 -8.93 -2.06 12.88
C LEU A 106 -9.20 -2.88 14.14
N ASP A 107 -8.90 -4.17 14.06
CA ASP A 107 -8.82 -5.00 15.26
C ASP A 107 -7.67 -4.57 16.16
N ILE A 108 -7.89 -4.67 17.46
CA ILE A 108 -6.84 -4.41 18.46
C ILE A 108 -6.48 -5.73 19.11
N CYS A 109 -5.19 -6.05 19.14
CA CYS A 109 -4.70 -7.25 19.80
C CYS A 109 -4.99 -7.17 21.31
N ALA A 110 -5.79 -8.11 21.82
CA ALA A 110 -6.18 -8.15 23.23
C ALA A 110 -5.01 -8.32 24.22
N HIS A 111 -3.84 -8.80 23.73
CA HIS A 111 -2.67 -8.97 24.60
C HIS A 111 -1.71 -7.78 24.55
N CYS A 112 -1.24 -7.37 23.39
CA CYS A 112 -0.20 -6.34 23.27
C CYS A 112 -0.71 -4.96 22.83
N GLY A 113 -2.00 -4.82 22.52
CA GLY A 113 -2.61 -3.56 22.12
C GLY A 113 -2.23 -3.06 20.73
N CYS A 114 -1.48 -3.83 19.92
CA CYS A 114 -1.14 -3.41 18.58
C CYS A 114 -2.37 -3.46 17.67
N LYS A 115 -2.39 -2.56 16.67
CA LYS A 115 -3.42 -2.53 15.63
C LYS A 115 -3.12 -3.61 14.58
N VAL A 116 -4.15 -4.37 14.21
CA VAL A 116 -4.05 -5.44 13.21
C VAL A 116 -4.76 -4.99 11.94
N TYR A 117 -4.01 -4.81 10.86
CA TYR A 117 -4.52 -4.33 9.58
C TYR A 117 -5.19 -5.44 8.76
N GLU A 118 -4.63 -6.64 8.80
CA GLU A 118 -5.14 -7.83 8.12
C GLU A 118 -4.72 -9.09 8.87
N GLY A 119 -5.54 -10.16 8.78
CA GLY A 119 -5.17 -11.49 9.26
C GLY A 119 -5.14 -11.61 10.79
N ALA A 120 -6.03 -10.92 11.50
CA ALA A 120 -6.17 -11.10 12.93
C ALA A 120 -6.39 -12.58 13.28
N TYR A 121 -5.60 -13.08 14.23
CA TYR A 121 -5.86 -14.39 14.84
C TYR A 121 -6.98 -14.23 15.85
N THR A 122 -8.08 -14.93 15.66
CA THR A 122 -9.23 -14.88 16.56
C THR A 122 -9.33 -16.16 17.38
N GLU A 123 -9.62 -16.02 18.67
CA GLU A 123 -9.84 -17.14 19.57
C GLU A 123 -10.92 -16.82 20.59
N THR A 124 -11.75 -17.80 20.91
CA THR A 124 -12.77 -17.67 21.96
C THR A 124 -12.19 -18.12 23.30
N ILE A 125 -12.11 -17.19 24.25
CA ILE A 125 -11.59 -17.43 25.60
C ILE A 125 -12.70 -17.04 26.58
N ASP A 126 -13.10 -17.97 27.45
CA ASP A 126 -14.17 -17.78 28.43
C ASP A 126 -15.51 -17.32 27.83
N GLY A 127 -15.82 -17.79 26.58
CA GLY A 127 -17.04 -17.44 25.86
C GLY A 127 -17.01 -16.10 25.11
N VAL A 128 -15.87 -15.36 25.16
CA VAL A 128 -15.66 -14.10 24.45
C VAL A 128 -14.69 -14.32 23.30
N THR A 129 -15.08 -13.96 22.09
CA THR A 129 -14.17 -13.97 20.94
C THR A 129 -13.30 -12.74 20.94
N MET A 130 -11.99 -12.94 20.95
CA MET A 130 -10.96 -11.90 21.00
C MET A 130 -10.06 -11.97 19.78
N SER A 131 -9.58 -10.79 19.35
CA SER A 131 -8.62 -10.65 18.26
C SER A 131 -7.20 -10.49 18.78
N PHE A 132 -6.25 -11.14 18.12
CA PHE A 132 -4.81 -11.09 18.44
C PHE A 132 -4.01 -10.85 17.16
N CYS A 133 -2.87 -10.20 17.28
CA CYS A 133 -1.98 -10.00 16.13
C CYS A 133 -1.31 -11.29 15.64
N CYS A 134 -1.20 -12.29 16.51
CA CYS A 134 -0.62 -13.60 16.21
C CYS A 134 -0.98 -14.64 17.29
N ILE A 135 -0.76 -15.92 16.96
CA ILE A 135 -0.99 -17.04 17.89
C ILE A 135 -0.16 -16.93 19.18
N HIS A 136 1.02 -16.29 19.13
CA HIS A 136 1.86 -16.13 20.33
C HIS A 136 1.22 -15.18 21.33
N CYS A 137 0.61 -14.08 20.86
CA CYS A 137 -0.13 -13.17 21.73
C CYS A 137 -1.34 -13.85 22.37
N ALA A 138 -2.06 -14.70 21.64
CA ALA A 138 -3.17 -15.47 22.19
C ALA A 138 -2.70 -16.44 23.30
N LYS A 139 -1.58 -17.12 23.08
CA LYS A 139 -0.97 -18.01 24.10
C LYS A 139 -0.51 -17.24 25.33
N SER A 140 0.14 -16.09 25.15
CA SER A 140 0.58 -15.23 26.25
C SER A 140 -0.59 -14.70 27.05
N TYR A 141 -1.63 -14.22 26.37
CA TYR A 141 -2.86 -13.76 27.01
C TYR A 141 -3.48 -14.84 27.91
N LYS A 142 -3.61 -16.07 27.41
CA LYS A 142 -4.14 -17.20 28.22
C LYS A 142 -3.27 -17.52 29.43
N ARG A 143 -1.95 -17.47 29.29
CA ARG A 143 -1.03 -17.69 30.39
C ARG A 143 -1.18 -16.61 31.45
N ASP A 144 -1.26 -15.35 31.04
CA ASP A 144 -1.26 -14.20 31.94
C ASP A 144 -2.62 -14.04 32.64
N HIS A 145 -3.73 -14.47 32.02
CA HIS A 145 -5.09 -14.39 32.58
C HIS A 145 -5.61 -15.74 33.10
N GLY A 146 -5.05 -16.87 32.68
CA GLY A 146 -5.41 -18.20 33.16
C GLY A 146 -4.84 -18.55 34.55
N ALA A 147 -3.73 -17.90 34.94
CA ALA A 147 -3.12 -18.11 36.25
C ALA A 147 -3.88 -17.47 37.41
N SER A 148 -4.86 -16.60 37.11
CA SER A 148 -5.63 -15.88 38.15
C SER A 148 -6.79 -16.68 38.77
N ARG A 149 -7.03 -17.93 38.38
CA ARG A 149 -8.19 -18.74 38.85
C ARG A 149 -7.85 -19.87 39.80
N THR A 150 -6.63 -19.90 40.32
CA THR A 150 -6.28 -20.84 41.40
C THR A 150 -6.03 -20.11 42.72
N HIS A 151 -7.06 -19.52 43.34
CA HIS A 151 -7.10 -19.37 44.77
C HIS A 151 -7.92 -20.52 45.33
N PRO A 152 -7.34 -21.46 46.08
CA PRO A 152 -8.10 -22.36 46.87
C PRO A 152 -8.67 -21.55 48.05
N THR A 153 -9.99 -21.50 48.13
CA THR A 153 -10.69 -21.12 49.37
C THR A 153 -10.33 -22.17 50.44
N ALA A 154 -9.61 -21.75 51.44
CA ALA A 154 -9.50 -22.45 52.69
C ALA A 154 -10.66 -22.08 53.63
#